data_19325570ecf163df2868820cfa19ec43
#
_entry.id   19325570ecf163df2868820cfa19ec43
#
_cell.length_a   1.000
_cell.length_b   1.000
_cell.length_c   1.000
_cell.angle_alpha   90.00
_cell.angle_beta   90.00
_cell.angle_gamma   90.00
#
_symmetry.space_group_name_H-M   'P 1'
#
loop_
_entity.id
_entity.type
_entity.pdbx_description
1 polymer ?
#
loop_
_entity_poly.entity_id
_entity_poly.type
_entity_poly.pdbx_seq_one_letter_code
_entity_poly.pdbx_strand_id
1 'polypeptide(L)'
;MDSDGLINAGKPTGRRQRTGHLVLSLLAVFLLPRAASSQTGAPAAGDQNSAPHRYHLEFTSFDYNVSNEFGHWAGGGLSLSYKWSERLTTSGEILAQRRPGETQPLLGGTARIEWSRWFYTDLALSGGGPDNPAAFFPRVRYDWTANVKLPWAPGLILNGGFTQLYFGDPVRGHVFRSGAVYYWGRYVFQGTLYLNTSHPGDHKSKSVNGAVQHGQEGHYWLGLVAGGGREAWQTLALTPQDAEFTSYSTSVFLRKWLSPTYGVAASYGYTVKRGAYRIHGLEFKFFLDF
;
A
#
# COMPACT_ATOMS: atom_id res chain seq x y z
N MET A 1 61.19 -36.37 -37.18
CA MET A 1 60.89 -37.27 -36.06
C MET A 1 60.07 -36.47 -35.11
N ASP A 2 58.94 -36.54 -35.34
CA ASP A 2 57.56 -36.39 -34.82
C ASP A 2 57.46 -36.62 -33.33
N SER A 3 56.77 -35.74 -32.68
CA SER A 3 55.80 -36.09 -31.62
C SER A 3 54.85 -34.92 -31.31
N ASP A 4 53.67 -35.04 -31.83
CA ASP A 4 52.48 -34.23 -31.50
C ASP A 4 52.07 -34.38 -30.04
N GLY A 5 52.00 -33.28 -29.33
CA GLY A 5 51.43 -33.19 -27.99
C GLY A 5 50.10 -32.47 -28.04
N LEU A 6 49.01 -33.20 -28.16
CA LEU A 6 47.62 -32.70 -28.06
C LEU A 6 47.31 -32.17 -26.65
N ILE A 7 47.19 -30.88 -26.54
CA ILE A 7 46.68 -30.22 -25.33
C ILE A 7 45.14 -30.25 -25.35
N ASN A 8 44.58 -31.05 -24.50
CA ASN A 8 43.17 -31.24 -24.29
C ASN A 8 42.63 -30.04 -23.47
N ALA A 9 42.02 -29.07 -24.15
CA ALA A 9 41.38 -27.91 -23.50
C ALA A 9 40.09 -28.33 -22.82
N GLY A 10 40.14 -28.49 -21.50
CA GLY A 10 38.99 -28.74 -20.65
C GLY A 10 38.00 -27.58 -20.75
N LYS A 11 36.78 -27.89 -21.19
CA LYS A 11 35.65 -26.98 -21.14
C LYS A 11 35.35 -26.59 -19.70
N PRO A 12 35.24 -25.29 -19.36
CA PRO A 12 34.73 -24.89 -18.08
C PRO A 12 33.20 -25.15 -18.04
N THR A 13 32.77 -26.09 -17.22
CA THR A 13 31.39 -26.30 -16.87
C THR A 13 30.92 -25.08 -16.05
N GLY A 14 30.36 -24.11 -16.74
CA GLY A 14 29.76 -22.96 -16.12
C GLY A 14 28.53 -23.36 -15.29
N ARG A 15 28.75 -23.49 -14.00
CA ARG A 15 27.72 -23.60 -12.99
C ARG A 15 26.99 -22.27 -12.99
N ARG A 16 25.87 -22.18 -13.73
CA ARG A 16 24.93 -21.04 -13.63
C ARG A 16 24.42 -20.95 -12.20
N GLN A 17 25.00 -20.07 -11.43
CA GLN A 17 24.39 -19.56 -10.22
C GLN A 17 23.10 -18.84 -10.64
N ARG A 18 21.97 -19.51 -10.46
CA ARG A 18 20.65 -18.86 -10.49
C ARG A 18 20.54 -18.04 -9.21
N THR A 19 21.00 -16.80 -9.28
CA THR A 19 20.68 -15.78 -8.27
C THR A 19 19.19 -15.53 -8.36
N GLY A 20 18.45 -15.97 -7.33
CA GLY A 20 17.04 -15.71 -7.20
C GLY A 20 16.80 -14.20 -7.08
N HIS A 21 16.14 -13.63 -8.08
CA HIS A 21 15.72 -12.25 -8.06
C HIS A 21 14.49 -12.12 -7.14
N LEU A 22 14.71 -11.63 -5.95
CA LEU A 22 13.65 -11.33 -4.99
C LEU A 22 13.08 -9.92 -5.31
N VAL A 23 11.81 -9.84 -5.62
CA VAL A 23 11.18 -8.65 -6.21
C VAL A 23 10.23 -7.96 -5.23
N LEU A 24 10.47 -6.69 -4.99
CA LEU A 24 9.72 -5.81 -4.09
C LEU A 24 8.49 -5.20 -4.81
N SER A 25 7.38 -5.88 -4.77
CA SER A 25 6.18 -5.50 -5.52
C SER A 25 5.04 -5.01 -4.67
N LEU A 26 5.31 -4.56 -3.47
CA LEU A 26 4.28 -4.27 -2.48
C LEU A 26 3.79 -2.83 -2.47
N LEU A 27 4.45 -1.91 -3.15
CA LEU A 27 4.01 -0.51 -3.12
C LEU A 27 2.64 -0.29 -3.74
N ALA A 28 2.25 -1.06 -4.76
CA ALA A 28 0.95 -0.89 -5.39
C ALA A 28 -0.22 -1.49 -4.58
N VAL A 29 0.00 -2.57 -3.82
CA VAL A 29 -1.06 -3.20 -3.02
C VAL A 29 -1.25 -2.51 -1.67
N PHE A 30 -0.19 -1.94 -1.09
CA PHE A 30 -0.28 -1.18 0.16
C PHE A 30 -0.57 0.32 -0.01
N LEU A 31 -0.52 0.83 -1.24
CA LEU A 31 -1.05 2.15 -1.59
C LEU A 31 -2.55 2.12 -1.91
N LEU A 32 -3.24 0.98 -1.77
CA LEU A 32 -4.68 1.01 -1.61
C LEU A 32 -4.97 1.96 -0.45
N PRO A 33 -5.77 2.99 -0.68
CA PRO A 33 -5.95 4.02 0.32
C PRO A 33 -6.47 3.38 1.59
N ARG A 34 -5.62 3.26 2.61
CA ARG A 34 -6.05 3.07 3.99
C ARG A 34 -7.00 4.18 4.44
N ALA A 35 -7.25 5.14 3.57
CA ALA A 35 -8.24 6.19 3.71
C ALA A 35 -9.67 5.67 3.97
N ALA A 36 -9.95 4.40 3.70
CA ALA A 36 -11.28 3.86 3.98
C ALA A 36 -11.52 3.57 5.48
N SER A 37 -10.47 3.41 6.29
CA SER A 37 -10.63 3.08 7.71
C SER A 37 -10.64 4.29 8.65
N SER A 38 -10.34 5.48 8.18
CA SER A 38 -10.33 6.69 9.01
C SER A 38 -11.10 7.88 8.41
N GLN A 39 -11.87 7.65 7.36
CA GLN A 39 -12.79 8.67 6.88
C GLN A 39 -14.05 8.63 7.76
N THR A 40 -13.99 9.36 8.88
CA THR A 40 -15.21 9.94 9.42
C THR A 40 -15.74 10.88 8.33
N GLY A 41 -16.58 10.34 7.44
CA GLY A 41 -17.33 11.11 6.47
C GLY A 41 -18.03 12.27 7.18
N ALA A 42 -18.24 13.37 6.46
CA ALA A 42 -19.18 14.37 6.92
C ALA A 42 -20.46 13.64 7.35
N PRO A 43 -21.04 13.93 8.52
CA PRO A 43 -22.18 13.20 9.04
C PRO A 43 -23.30 13.26 8.01
N ALA A 44 -23.58 12.15 7.34
CA ALA A 44 -24.88 11.95 6.74
C ALA A 44 -25.87 12.04 7.90
N ALA A 45 -26.86 12.89 7.78
CA ALA A 45 -27.92 13.06 8.77
C ALA A 45 -28.66 11.72 8.94
N GLY A 46 -28.27 10.93 9.91
CA GLY A 46 -28.82 9.62 10.22
C GLY A 46 -28.37 9.18 11.60
N ASP A 47 -29.30 9.13 12.51
CA ASP A 47 -29.24 8.62 13.88
C ASP A 47 -28.11 9.17 14.77
N GLN A 48 -28.41 10.29 15.43
CA GLN A 48 -27.57 10.98 16.41
C GLN A 48 -27.51 10.29 17.80
N ASN A 49 -27.93 9.04 17.96
CA ASN A 49 -28.06 8.42 19.29
C ASN A 49 -26.97 7.42 19.68
N SER A 50 -25.97 7.16 18.85
CA SER A 50 -24.82 6.35 19.25
C SER A 50 -23.68 7.26 19.69
N ALA A 51 -23.22 7.11 20.93
CA ALA A 51 -21.99 7.77 21.37
C ALA A 51 -20.86 7.43 20.37
N PRO A 52 -20.10 8.42 19.91
CA PRO A 52 -19.05 8.15 18.94
C PRO A 52 -18.03 7.19 19.54
N HIS A 53 -17.84 6.02 18.92
CA HIS A 53 -16.82 5.08 19.31
C HIS A 53 -15.45 5.77 19.27
N ARG A 54 -14.67 5.59 20.35
CA ARG A 54 -13.35 6.19 20.47
C ARG A 54 -12.24 5.28 20.03
N TYR A 55 -12.49 3.98 20.07
CA TYR A 55 -11.51 2.95 19.70
C TYR A 55 -11.99 2.19 18.47
N HIS A 56 -11.06 1.92 17.58
CA HIS A 56 -11.26 1.02 16.44
C HIS A 56 -10.10 0.03 16.42
N LEU A 57 -10.40 -1.26 16.59
CA LEU A 57 -9.45 -2.36 16.53
C LEU A 57 -9.72 -3.19 15.28
N GLU A 58 -8.68 -3.48 14.50
CA GLU A 58 -8.82 -4.26 13.27
C GLU A 58 -7.76 -5.35 13.20
N PHE A 59 -8.20 -6.59 13.00
CA PHE A 59 -7.37 -7.76 12.68
C PHE A 59 -7.40 -7.96 11.18
N THR A 60 -6.24 -8.14 10.57
CA THR A 60 -6.09 -8.37 9.13
C THR A 60 -5.40 -9.70 8.88
N SER A 61 -5.86 -10.45 7.88
CA SER A 61 -5.19 -11.64 7.34
C SER A 61 -5.26 -11.59 5.83
N PHE A 62 -4.20 -11.98 5.14
CA PHE A 62 -4.16 -12.01 3.68
C PHE A 62 -3.32 -13.15 3.14
N ASP A 63 -3.69 -13.61 1.93
CA ASP A 63 -2.93 -14.56 1.13
C ASP A 63 -2.96 -14.14 -0.34
N TYR A 64 -1.80 -14.01 -0.94
CA TYR A 64 -1.61 -13.66 -2.34
C TYR A 64 -0.81 -14.74 -3.05
N ASN A 65 -1.29 -15.16 -4.21
CA ASN A 65 -0.57 -16.01 -5.13
C ASN A 65 0.18 -15.12 -6.13
N VAL A 66 1.48 -15.38 -6.30
CA VAL A 66 2.36 -14.61 -7.18
C VAL A 66 2.95 -15.57 -8.22
N SER A 67 2.72 -15.26 -9.51
CA SER A 67 3.21 -16.06 -10.61
C SER A 67 4.75 -16.02 -10.74
N ASN A 68 5.30 -16.80 -11.67
CA ASN A 68 6.72 -16.84 -11.99
C ASN A 68 7.62 -17.30 -10.84
N GLU A 69 7.16 -18.33 -10.10
CA GLU A 69 7.91 -18.97 -9.01
C GLU A 69 8.10 -18.11 -7.74
N PHE A 70 7.44 -16.93 -7.66
CA PHE A 70 7.46 -16.10 -6.46
C PHE A 70 6.59 -16.65 -5.31
N GLY A 71 5.74 -17.66 -5.60
CA GLY A 71 5.00 -18.43 -4.60
C GLY A 71 3.87 -17.65 -3.92
N HIS A 72 3.61 -18.01 -2.66
CA HIS A 72 2.58 -17.38 -1.84
C HIS A 72 3.17 -16.32 -0.93
N TRP A 73 2.48 -15.18 -0.83
CA TRP A 73 2.78 -14.10 0.10
C TRP A 73 1.63 -13.98 1.07
N ALA A 74 1.83 -14.46 2.27
CA ALA A 74 0.78 -14.49 3.29
C ALA A 74 1.18 -13.66 4.50
N GLY A 75 0.20 -13.17 5.23
CA GLY A 75 0.48 -12.39 6.41
C GLY A 75 -0.75 -12.01 7.20
N GLY A 76 -0.51 -11.24 8.24
CA GLY A 76 -1.56 -10.72 9.08
C GLY A 76 -1.06 -9.60 9.97
N GLY A 77 -2.01 -8.89 10.56
CA GLY A 77 -1.69 -7.74 11.38
C GLY A 77 -2.81 -7.35 12.31
N LEU A 78 -2.46 -6.40 13.16
CA LEU A 78 -3.34 -5.77 14.12
C LEU A 78 -3.17 -4.27 14.02
N SER A 79 -4.26 -3.51 14.00
CA SER A 79 -4.22 -2.06 14.12
C SER A 79 -5.21 -1.60 15.18
N LEU A 80 -4.82 -0.58 15.92
CA LEU A 80 -5.63 0.10 16.91
C LEU A 80 -5.64 1.60 16.62
N SER A 81 -6.82 2.17 16.45
CA SER A 81 -7.00 3.62 16.33
C SER A 81 -7.68 4.17 17.58
N TYR A 82 -7.30 5.38 17.97
CA TYR A 82 -7.89 6.08 19.10
C TYR A 82 -8.18 7.55 18.76
N LYS A 83 -9.43 7.96 18.98
CA LYS A 83 -9.88 9.35 18.81
C LYS A 83 -9.74 10.10 20.13
N TRP A 84 -8.65 10.87 20.27
CA TRP A 84 -8.36 11.68 21.45
C TRP A 84 -9.33 12.84 21.62
N SER A 85 -9.68 13.47 20.49
CA SER A 85 -10.58 14.59 20.42
C SER A 85 -11.20 14.69 19.03
N GLU A 86 -12.07 15.66 18.79
CA GLU A 86 -12.59 15.95 17.44
C GLU A 86 -11.47 16.38 16.45
N ARG A 87 -10.31 16.76 16.97
CA ARG A 87 -9.20 17.25 16.17
C ARG A 87 -8.04 16.30 16.04
N LEU A 88 -7.98 15.25 16.86
CA LEU A 88 -6.82 14.34 16.87
C LEU A 88 -7.29 12.89 16.94
N THR A 89 -6.91 12.14 15.93
CA THR A 89 -6.99 10.67 15.90
C THR A 89 -5.61 10.11 15.63
N THR A 90 -5.21 9.12 16.40
CA THR A 90 -3.96 8.38 16.18
C THR A 90 -4.25 6.90 15.95
N SER A 91 -3.35 6.21 15.24
CA SER A 91 -3.39 4.76 15.17
C SER A 91 -1.99 4.17 15.27
N GLY A 92 -1.92 2.94 15.75
CA GLY A 92 -0.73 2.10 15.71
C GLY A 92 -1.04 0.80 15.01
N GLU A 93 -0.06 0.19 14.37
CA GLU A 93 -0.19 -1.09 13.70
C GLU A 93 1.04 -1.96 13.82
N ILE A 94 0.82 -3.26 13.82
CA ILE A 94 1.83 -4.28 13.60
C ILE A 94 1.35 -5.20 12.50
N LEU A 95 2.23 -5.50 11.56
CA LEU A 95 1.98 -6.40 10.45
C LEU A 95 3.16 -7.35 10.33
N ALA A 96 2.91 -8.61 9.98
CA ALA A 96 3.94 -9.53 9.56
C ALA A 96 3.56 -10.12 8.20
N GLN A 97 4.52 -10.19 7.30
CA GLN A 97 4.35 -10.81 5.99
C GLN A 97 5.43 -11.84 5.76
N ARG A 98 5.01 -12.99 5.29
CA ARG A 98 5.85 -14.09 4.84
C ARG A 98 5.87 -14.12 3.31
N ARG A 99 7.07 -14.25 2.75
CA ARG A 99 7.34 -14.61 1.35
C ARG A 99 8.22 -15.86 1.33
N PRO A 100 8.37 -16.56 0.21
CA PRO A 100 9.29 -17.70 0.13
C PRO A 100 10.69 -17.33 0.63
N GLY A 101 11.11 -18.01 1.67
CA GLY A 101 12.45 -17.83 2.27
C GLY A 101 12.57 -16.74 3.32
N GLU A 102 11.54 -15.88 3.54
CA GLU A 102 11.69 -14.76 4.47
C GLU A 102 10.35 -14.33 5.09
N THR A 103 10.42 -13.88 6.35
CA THR A 103 9.30 -13.20 7.03
C THR A 103 9.80 -11.87 7.56
N GLN A 104 9.09 -10.78 7.26
CA GLN A 104 9.43 -9.45 7.75
C GLN A 104 8.26 -8.83 8.52
N PRO A 105 8.51 -8.22 9.70
CA PRO A 105 7.53 -7.41 10.39
C PRO A 105 7.49 -5.98 9.83
N LEU A 106 6.38 -5.29 10.06
CA LEU A 106 6.23 -3.86 9.87
C LEU A 106 5.51 -3.30 11.10
N LEU A 107 6.07 -2.25 11.67
CA LEU A 107 5.44 -1.45 12.70
C LEU A 107 5.08 -0.10 12.12
N GLY A 108 3.94 0.46 12.51
CA GLY A 108 3.52 1.76 11.99
C GLY A 108 2.67 2.53 12.98
N GLY A 109 2.65 3.85 12.79
CA GLY A 109 1.76 4.75 13.48
C GLY A 109 1.29 5.87 12.57
N THR A 110 0.07 6.35 12.81
CA THR A 110 -0.49 7.48 12.06
C THR A 110 -1.08 8.51 13.01
N ALA A 111 -1.18 9.74 12.54
CA ALA A 111 -1.90 10.80 13.22
C ALA A 111 -2.67 11.64 12.20
N ARG A 112 -3.96 11.82 12.44
CA ARG A 112 -4.80 12.80 11.74
C ARG A 112 -5.01 13.99 12.65
N ILE A 113 -4.73 15.20 12.13
CA ILE A 113 -4.85 16.46 12.86
C ILE A 113 -5.79 17.38 12.07
N GLU A 114 -6.95 17.67 12.62
CA GLU A 114 -7.93 18.62 12.09
C GLU A 114 -7.58 20.04 12.57
N TRP A 115 -6.91 20.82 11.72
CA TRP A 115 -6.49 22.20 12.06
C TRP A 115 -7.66 23.18 12.04
N SER A 116 -8.59 22.94 11.11
CA SER A 116 -9.82 23.70 10.97
C SER A 116 -10.91 22.85 10.31
N ARG A 117 -12.14 23.37 10.23
CA ARG A 117 -13.22 22.70 9.49
C ARG A 117 -12.92 22.47 7.99
N TRP A 118 -11.92 23.18 7.44
CA TRP A 118 -11.56 23.14 6.03
C TRP A 118 -10.26 22.40 5.74
N PHE A 119 -9.42 22.21 6.76
CA PHE A 119 -8.07 21.74 6.56
C PHE A 119 -7.66 20.72 7.63
N TYR A 120 -7.14 19.60 7.18
CA TYR A 120 -6.53 18.59 8.04
C TYR A 120 -5.31 17.97 7.39
N THR A 121 -4.43 17.37 8.21
CA THR A 121 -3.25 16.65 7.78
C THR A 121 -3.27 15.22 8.29
N ASP A 122 -2.76 14.31 7.46
CA ASP A 122 -2.46 12.93 7.85
C ASP A 122 -0.93 12.77 7.85
N LEU A 123 -0.40 12.25 8.93
CA LEU A 123 0.99 11.90 9.11
C LEU A 123 1.09 10.39 9.34
N ALA A 124 2.12 9.74 8.80
CA ALA A 124 2.42 8.36 9.12
C ALA A 124 3.92 8.12 9.18
N LEU A 125 4.30 7.23 10.08
CA LEU A 125 5.65 6.70 10.21
C LEU A 125 5.54 5.19 10.31
N SER A 126 6.33 4.47 9.52
CA SER A 126 6.40 3.01 9.62
C SER A 126 7.79 2.50 9.29
N GLY A 127 8.09 1.28 9.73
CA GLY A 127 9.35 0.62 9.47
C GLY A 127 9.38 -0.77 10.08
N GLY A 128 10.43 -1.52 9.80
CA GLY A 128 10.58 -2.89 10.30
C GLY A 128 11.34 -3.80 9.36
N GLY A 129 11.55 -3.37 8.11
CA GLY A 129 12.44 -4.06 7.20
C GLY A 129 13.88 -4.06 7.70
N PRO A 130 14.67 -5.09 7.40
CA PRO A 130 16.09 -5.13 7.70
C PRO A 130 16.84 -4.02 6.92
N ASP A 131 18.05 -3.71 7.37
CA ASP A 131 18.97 -2.82 6.62
C ASP A 131 19.54 -3.57 5.41
N ASN A 132 18.67 -3.81 4.45
CA ASN A 132 18.96 -4.58 3.26
C ASN A 132 18.23 -3.97 2.06
N PRO A 133 18.95 -3.56 1.01
CA PRO A 133 18.33 -3.06 -0.22
C PRO A 133 17.32 -4.01 -0.87
N ALA A 134 17.41 -5.31 -0.61
CA ALA A 134 16.47 -6.32 -1.10
C ALA A 134 15.27 -6.58 -0.18
N ALA A 135 15.18 -5.88 0.96
CA ALA A 135 14.05 -6.00 1.86
C ALA A 135 12.73 -5.64 1.16
N PHE A 136 11.64 -6.32 1.49
CA PHE A 136 10.33 -6.00 0.90
C PHE A 136 9.54 -4.99 1.73
N PHE A 137 9.89 -4.78 2.99
CA PHE A 137 9.43 -3.63 3.75
C PHE A 137 10.55 -2.59 3.87
N PRO A 138 10.22 -1.31 3.85
CA PRO A 138 11.18 -0.27 4.11
C PRO A 138 11.67 -0.35 5.56
N ARG A 139 12.94 -0.05 5.77
CA ARG A 139 13.50 0.17 7.10
C ARG A 139 12.81 1.33 7.81
N VAL A 140 12.56 2.41 7.04
CA VAL A 140 11.80 3.58 7.50
C VAL A 140 10.97 4.14 6.34
N ARG A 141 9.75 4.55 6.64
CA ARG A 141 8.84 5.23 5.73
C ARG A 141 8.16 6.40 6.45
N TYR A 142 8.15 7.56 5.81
CA TYR A 142 7.43 8.74 6.25
C TYR A 142 6.35 9.07 5.21
N ASP A 143 5.16 9.39 5.67
CA ASP A 143 4.08 9.90 4.85
C ASP A 143 3.53 11.19 5.45
N TRP A 144 3.26 12.15 4.58
CA TRP A 144 2.56 13.37 4.93
C TRP A 144 1.53 13.68 3.85
N THR A 145 0.33 14.09 4.25
CA THR A 145 -0.75 14.50 3.34
C THR A 145 -1.48 15.70 3.91
N ALA A 146 -1.66 16.73 3.10
CA ALA A 146 -2.55 17.85 3.35
C ALA A 146 -3.88 17.61 2.62
N ASN A 147 -4.98 17.92 3.29
CA ASN A 147 -6.34 17.75 2.78
C ASN A 147 -7.13 19.04 2.97
N VAL A 148 -7.74 19.53 1.89
CA VAL A 148 -8.52 20.76 1.88
C VAL A 148 -9.96 20.45 1.46
N LYS A 149 -10.90 20.64 2.36
CA LYS A 149 -12.35 20.57 2.11
C LYS A 149 -12.78 21.88 1.46
N LEU A 150 -13.32 21.85 0.25
CA LEU A 150 -13.68 23.08 -0.48
C LEU A 150 -15.04 23.62 -0.03
N PRO A 151 -15.11 24.84 0.55
CA PRO A 151 -16.37 25.39 1.08
C PRO A 151 -17.44 25.61 0.01
N TRP A 152 -17.00 25.98 -1.19
CA TRP A 152 -17.87 26.28 -2.32
C TRP A 152 -18.22 25.05 -3.17
N ALA A 153 -17.61 23.90 -2.89
CA ALA A 153 -17.90 22.62 -3.54
C ALA A 153 -18.11 21.54 -2.45
N PRO A 154 -19.28 21.52 -1.78
CA PRO A 154 -19.56 20.57 -0.72
C PRO A 154 -19.31 19.12 -1.17
N GLY A 155 -18.62 18.37 -0.31
CA GLY A 155 -18.24 16.99 -0.61
C GLY A 155 -16.94 16.84 -1.38
N LEU A 156 -16.32 17.89 -1.90
CA LEU A 156 -15.04 17.83 -2.60
C LEU A 156 -13.87 18.13 -1.65
N ILE A 157 -12.93 17.19 -1.58
CA ILE A 157 -11.68 17.32 -0.83
C ILE A 157 -10.53 17.18 -1.82
N LEU A 158 -9.67 18.19 -1.87
CA LEU A 158 -8.40 18.10 -2.60
C LEU A 158 -7.31 17.64 -1.64
N ASN A 159 -6.39 16.82 -2.13
CA ASN A 159 -5.26 16.38 -1.32
C ASN A 159 -3.95 16.44 -2.10
N GLY A 160 -2.87 16.65 -1.34
CA GLY A 160 -1.51 16.60 -1.84
C GLY A 160 -0.60 16.04 -0.74
N GLY A 161 0.40 15.28 -1.13
CA GLY A 161 1.25 14.63 -0.13
C GLY A 161 2.57 14.14 -0.67
N PHE A 162 3.37 13.70 0.27
CA PHE A 162 4.72 13.22 0.04
C PHE A 162 4.96 11.96 0.87
N THR A 163 5.64 10.98 0.26
CA THR A 163 6.13 9.77 0.93
C THR A 163 7.62 9.65 0.68
N GLN A 164 8.36 9.35 1.72
CA GLN A 164 9.76 8.94 1.63
C GLN A 164 9.92 7.53 2.13
N LEU A 165 10.68 6.73 1.37
CA LEU A 165 10.96 5.33 1.65
C LEU A 165 12.48 5.16 1.74
N TYR A 166 12.93 4.47 2.77
CA TYR A 166 14.33 4.11 2.96
C TYR A 166 14.44 2.61 3.25
N PHE A 167 15.19 1.88 2.44
CA PHE A 167 15.38 0.43 2.56
C PHE A 167 16.77 0.06 3.10
N GLY A 168 17.75 0.91 2.88
CA GLY A 168 19.17 0.75 3.19
C GLY A 168 19.98 1.42 2.09
N ASP A 169 21.22 1.84 2.38
CA ASP A 169 22.05 2.53 1.38
C ASP A 169 22.36 1.62 0.19
N PRO A 170 22.25 2.16 -1.04
CA PRO A 170 21.83 3.51 -1.43
C PRO A 170 20.33 3.62 -1.77
N VAL A 171 19.51 2.64 -1.41
CA VAL A 171 18.15 2.43 -1.91
C VAL A 171 17.11 3.27 -1.16
N ARG A 172 16.55 4.23 -1.85
CA ARG A 172 15.49 5.11 -1.33
C ARG A 172 14.51 5.51 -2.42
N GLY A 173 13.29 5.86 -2.02
CA GLY A 173 12.24 6.32 -2.92
C GLY A 173 11.52 7.56 -2.39
N HIS A 174 11.09 8.40 -3.32
CA HIS A 174 10.25 9.56 -3.06
C HIS A 174 8.99 9.47 -3.90
N VAL A 175 7.85 9.74 -3.29
CA VAL A 175 6.54 9.73 -3.97
C VAL A 175 5.81 11.02 -3.67
N PHE A 176 5.58 11.84 -4.68
CA PHE A 176 4.63 12.94 -4.60
C PHE A 176 3.28 12.44 -5.07
N ARG A 177 2.22 12.81 -4.35
CA ARG A 177 0.86 12.47 -4.70
C ARG A 177 -0.02 13.71 -4.72
N SER A 178 -0.97 13.73 -5.65
CA SER A 178 -2.01 14.75 -5.75
C SER A 178 -3.30 14.06 -6.13
N GLY A 179 -4.40 14.45 -5.51
CA GLY A 179 -5.67 13.78 -5.75
C GLY A 179 -6.87 14.56 -5.27
N ALA A 180 -8.02 13.93 -5.45
CA ALA A 180 -9.29 14.43 -4.99
C ALA A 180 -10.17 13.29 -4.50
N VAL A 181 -11.03 13.62 -3.52
CA VAL A 181 -12.12 12.75 -3.05
C VAL A 181 -13.41 13.54 -3.18
N TYR A 182 -14.45 12.92 -3.77
CA TYR A 182 -15.75 13.52 -3.94
C TYR A 182 -16.85 12.65 -3.36
N TYR A 183 -17.61 13.21 -2.45
CA TYR A 183 -18.76 12.57 -1.80
C TYR A 183 -20.04 13.00 -2.50
N TRP A 184 -20.82 12.03 -2.99
CA TRP A 184 -22.10 12.27 -3.64
C TRP A 184 -23.16 11.27 -3.16
N GLY A 185 -23.99 11.71 -2.23
CA GLY A 185 -24.96 10.83 -1.58
C GLY A 185 -24.27 9.67 -0.88
N ARG A 186 -24.54 8.44 -1.33
CA ARG A 186 -23.91 7.22 -0.82
C ARG A 186 -22.65 6.80 -1.60
N TYR A 187 -22.23 7.59 -2.57
CA TYR A 187 -21.04 7.31 -3.37
C TYR A 187 -19.86 8.13 -2.90
N VAL A 188 -18.68 7.52 -2.95
CA VAL A 188 -17.41 8.19 -2.77
C VAL A 188 -16.54 7.88 -3.99
N PHE A 189 -16.08 8.92 -4.67
CA PHE A 189 -15.16 8.84 -5.80
C PHE A 189 -13.81 9.36 -5.34
N GLN A 190 -12.75 8.67 -5.74
CA GLN A 190 -11.38 9.08 -5.44
C GLN A 190 -10.52 8.96 -6.69
N GLY A 191 -9.65 9.93 -6.91
CA GLY A 191 -8.61 9.88 -7.94
C GLY A 191 -7.30 10.39 -7.36
N THR A 192 -6.19 9.71 -7.68
CA THR A 192 -4.85 10.09 -7.21
C THR A 192 -3.81 9.86 -8.29
N LEU A 193 -2.99 10.86 -8.52
CA LEU A 193 -1.79 10.81 -9.35
C LEU A 193 -0.57 10.66 -8.45
N TYR A 194 0.34 9.78 -8.82
CA TYR A 194 1.62 9.54 -8.14
C TYR A 194 2.77 9.88 -9.08
N LEU A 195 3.73 10.62 -8.58
CA LEU A 195 5.00 10.93 -9.23
C LEU A 195 6.11 10.35 -8.36
N ASN A 196 6.76 9.31 -8.86
CA ASN A 196 7.75 8.55 -8.08
C ASN A 196 9.16 8.87 -8.59
N THR A 197 10.11 8.89 -7.67
CA THR A 197 11.55 8.93 -7.97
C THR A 197 12.23 7.88 -7.12
N SER A 198 13.05 7.03 -7.72
CA SER A 198 13.79 5.96 -7.05
C SER A 198 15.29 6.17 -7.19
N HIS A 199 16.04 5.94 -6.11
CA HIS A 199 17.49 5.98 -6.06
C HIS A 199 18.08 4.60 -5.76
N PRO A 200 19.25 4.30 -6.31
CA PRO A 200 20.11 5.09 -7.18
C PRO A 200 19.56 5.26 -8.60
N GLY A 201 20.02 6.29 -9.30
CA GLY A 201 19.75 6.52 -10.74
C GLY A 201 18.62 7.46 -11.07
N ASP A 202 17.90 8.00 -10.07
CA ASP A 202 16.85 9.02 -10.23
C ASP A 202 15.75 8.65 -11.24
N HIS A 203 15.37 7.36 -11.26
CA HIS A 203 14.32 6.87 -12.15
C HIS A 203 12.98 7.47 -11.76
N LYS A 204 12.37 8.15 -12.74
CA LYS A 204 11.07 8.81 -12.57
C LYS A 204 9.97 7.98 -13.19
N SER A 205 8.87 7.82 -12.47
CA SER A 205 7.70 7.11 -12.96
C SER A 205 6.41 7.81 -12.56
N LYS A 206 5.32 7.46 -13.25
CA LYS A 206 3.99 8.03 -13.02
C LYS A 206 2.98 6.91 -12.94
N SER A 207 2.06 6.99 -11.98
CA SER A 207 0.92 6.11 -11.90
C SER A 207 -0.32 6.86 -11.45
N VAL A 208 -1.49 6.31 -11.80
CA VAL A 208 -2.78 6.83 -11.38
C VAL A 208 -3.57 5.75 -10.69
N ASN A 209 -4.38 6.15 -9.74
CA ASN A 209 -5.32 5.26 -9.05
C ASN A 209 -6.68 5.94 -8.97
N GLY A 210 -7.75 5.17 -9.15
CA GLY A 210 -9.11 5.61 -8.99
C GLY A 210 -9.88 4.61 -8.14
N ALA A 211 -10.84 5.12 -7.36
CA ALA A 211 -11.74 4.29 -6.59
C ALA A 211 -13.16 4.83 -6.67
N VAL A 212 -14.12 3.91 -6.66
CA VAL A 212 -15.52 4.20 -6.42
C VAL A 212 -16.03 3.30 -5.31
N GLN A 213 -16.73 3.90 -4.35
CA GLN A 213 -17.33 3.20 -3.22
C GLN A 213 -18.81 3.58 -3.14
N HIS A 214 -19.62 2.62 -2.72
CA HIS A 214 -21.03 2.83 -2.43
C HIS A 214 -21.35 2.22 -1.07
N GLY A 215 -22.09 2.97 -0.26
CA GLY A 215 -22.52 2.47 1.05
C GLY A 215 -22.77 3.58 2.04
N GLN A 216 -22.73 3.19 3.30
CA GLN A 216 -22.93 4.07 4.45
C GLN A 216 -22.19 3.48 5.66
N GLU A 217 -21.55 4.35 6.44
CA GLU A 217 -20.94 4.00 7.72
C GLU A 217 -21.97 3.33 8.64
N GLY A 218 -21.57 2.32 9.39
CA GLY A 218 -22.44 1.53 10.24
C GLY A 218 -23.28 0.46 9.52
N HIS A 219 -23.30 0.45 8.19
CA HIS A 219 -24.03 -0.56 7.41
C HIS A 219 -23.10 -1.39 6.53
N TYR A 220 -22.62 -0.80 5.46
CA TYR A 220 -21.65 -1.45 4.56
C TYR A 220 -20.97 -0.43 3.65
N TRP A 221 -19.80 -0.83 3.14
CA TRP A 221 -19.13 -0.24 2.01
C TRP A 221 -18.78 -1.32 1.00
N LEU A 222 -19.20 -1.13 -0.25
CA LEU A 222 -18.76 -1.92 -1.40
C LEU A 222 -17.96 -1.00 -2.30
N GLY A 223 -16.79 -1.43 -2.76
CA GLY A 223 -15.96 -0.58 -3.59
C GLY A 223 -15.15 -1.33 -4.62
N LEU A 224 -14.78 -0.57 -5.65
CA LEU A 224 -13.88 -0.97 -6.72
C LEU A 224 -12.73 0.03 -6.76
N VAL A 225 -11.52 -0.49 -6.85
CA VAL A 225 -10.30 0.30 -7.04
C VAL A 225 -9.63 -0.18 -8.31
N ALA A 226 -9.14 0.74 -9.13
CA ALA A 226 -8.34 0.41 -10.30
C ALA A 226 -7.22 1.42 -10.46
N GLY A 227 -6.09 0.98 -10.96
CA GLY A 227 -4.94 1.83 -11.18
C GLY A 227 -3.99 1.28 -12.21
N GLY A 228 -3.05 2.11 -12.62
CA GLY A 228 -2.00 1.70 -13.52
C GLY A 228 -1.00 2.82 -13.79
N GLY A 229 0.10 2.44 -14.39
CA GLY A 229 1.16 3.38 -14.72
C GLY A 229 2.49 2.71 -14.98
N ARG A 230 3.51 3.52 -15.09
CA ARG A 230 4.89 3.06 -15.08
C ARG A 230 5.42 3.11 -13.66
N GLU A 231 6.07 2.06 -13.26
CA GLU A 231 6.78 1.99 -11.99
C GLU A 231 8.28 1.92 -12.29
N ALA A 232 9.06 2.80 -11.68
CA ALA A 232 10.52 2.75 -11.76
C ALA A 232 11.05 1.89 -10.60
N TRP A 233 11.76 0.82 -10.92
CA TRP A 233 12.16 -0.22 -9.98
C TRP A 233 13.67 -0.37 -9.90
N GLN A 234 14.39 0.65 -9.52
CA GLN A 234 15.81 0.41 -9.25
C GLN A 234 16.13 -0.17 -7.89
N THR A 235 15.19 -0.18 -7.00
CA THR A 235 15.39 -0.69 -5.65
C THR A 235 15.62 -2.20 -5.56
N LEU A 236 15.65 -2.92 -6.69
CA LEU A 236 15.68 -4.39 -6.68
C LEU A 236 16.67 -5.05 -7.59
N ALA A 237 17.34 -4.31 -8.46
CA ALA A 237 18.36 -4.88 -9.32
C ALA A 237 19.73 -4.44 -8.84
N LEU A 238 20.56 -5.37 -8.45
CA LEU A 238 22.02 -5.18 -8.30
C LEU A 238 22.69 -4.75 -9.62
N THR A 239 21.94 -4.73 -10.72
CA THR A 239 22.34 -4.23 -12.03
C THR A 239 21.35 -3.17 -12.52
N PRO A 240 21.85 -2.02 -13.02
CA PRO A 240 21.03 -0.87 -13.41
C PRO A 240 20.16 -1.03 -14.65
N GLN A 241 19.93 -2.24 -15.12
CA GLN A 241 19.26 -2.48 -16.40
C GLN A 241 17.78 -2.84 -16.20
N ASP A 242 16.91 -2.05 -16.85
CA ASP A 242 15.53 -2.36 -17.22
C ASP A 242 14.50 -2.47 -16.07
N ALA A 243 14.39 -1.44 -15.28
CA ALA A 243 13.47 -1.43 -14.17
C ALA A 243 12.17 -0.63 -14.39
N GLU A 244 11.80 -0.35 -15.64
CA GLU A 244 10.50 0.27 -15.95
C GLU A 244 9.45 -0.80 -16.24
N PHE A 245 8.56 -1.07 -15.30
CA PHE A 245 7.40 -1.94 -15.52
C PHE A 245 6.14 -1.11 -15.74
N THR A 246 5.34 -1.49 -16.72
CA THR A 246 3.95 -1.05 -16.77
C THR A 246 3.14 -1.95 -15.86
N SER A 247 2.48 -1.37 -14.86
CA SER A 247 1.61 -2.10 -13.94
C SER A 247 0.15 -1.69 -14.11
N TYR A 248 -0.74 -2.64 -13.86
CA TYR A 248 -2.19 -2.45 -13.76
C TYR A 248 -2.68 -3.22 -12.54
N SER A 249 -3.55 -2.58 -11.77
CA SER A 249 -4.17 -3.21 -10.61
C SER A 249 -5.66 -2.96 -10.60
N THR A 250 -6.40 -3.92 -10.07
CA THR A 250 -7.80 -3.78 -9.73
C THR A 250 -8.09 -4.53 -8.45
N SER A 251 -9.01 -4.03 -7.64
CA SER A 251 -9.52 -4.76 -6.49
C SER A 251 -10.97 -4.40 -6.23
N VAL A 252 -11.70 -5.37 -5.72
CA VAL A 252 -13.06 -5.20 -5.18
C VAL A 252 -13.01 -5.46 -3.69
N PHE A 253 -13.73 -4.68 -2.92
CA PHE A 253 -13.83 -4.90 -1.48
C PHE A 253 -15.26 -4.73 -0.97
N LEU A 254 -15.56 -5.43 0.11
CA LEU A 254 -16.77 -5.29 0.90
C LEU A 254 -16.38 -5.12 2.36
N ARG A 255 -16.89 -4.08 3.03
CA ARG A 255 -16.87 -3.92 4.49
C ARG A 255 -18.32 -3.96 4.97
N LYS A 256 -18.63 -4.78 5.96
CA LYS A 256 -19.99 -4.97 6.48
C LYS A 256 -19.97 -4.90 8.00
N TRP A 257 -20.76 -4.00 8.56
CA TRP A 257 -21.09 -4.01 9.99
C TRP A 257 -22.12 -5.10 10.25
N LEU A 258 -21.81 -6.01 11.14
CA LEU A 258 -22.69 -7.09 11.61
C LEU A 258 -23.46 -6.64 12.84
N SER A 259 -22.93 -5.66 13.56
CA SER A 259 -23.51 -4.97 14.70
C SER A 259 -22.99 -3.52 14.72
N PRO A 260 -23.55 -2.62 15.52
CA PRO A 260 -22.99 -1.28 15.67
C PRO A 260 -21.54 -1.25 16.15
N THR A 261 -21.06 -2.32 16.79
CA THR A 261 -19.75 -2.38 17.43
C THR A 261 -18.76 -3.33 16.75
N TYR A 262 -19.16 -4.12 15.76
CA TYR A 262 -18.23 -5.00 15.05
C TYR A 262 -18.67 -5.32 13.65
N GLY A 263 -17.71 -5.74 12.84
CA GLY A 263 -17.97 -6.16 11.48
C GLY A 263 -16.81 -6.89 10.85
N VAL A 264 -16.97 -7.17 9.57
CA VAL A 264 -16.01 -7.87 8.74
C VAL A 264 -15.74 -7.09 7.46
N ALA A 265 -14.56 -7.28 6.90
CA ALA A 265 -14.29 -6.84 5.55
C ALA A 265 -13.55 -7.94 4.78
N ALA A 266 -13.75 -7.96 3.47
CA ALA A 266 -13.05 -8.83 2.56
C ALA A 266 -12.69 -8.05 1.31
N SER A 267 -11.55 -8.34 0.72
CA SER A 267 -11.17 -7.82 -0.58
C SER A 267 -10.51 -8.89 -1.43
N TYR A 268 -10.68 -8.77 -2.75
CA TYR A 268 -9.93 -9.52 -3.74
C TYR A 268 -9.19 -8.56 -4.64
N GLY A 269 -7.90 -8.77 -4.79
CA GLY A 269 -7.01 -7.94 -5.60
C GLY A 269 -6.38 -8.73 -6.74
N TYR A 270 -6.19 -8.05 -7.89
CA TYR A 270 -5.45 -8.55 -9.03
C TYR A 270 -4.51 -7.46 -9.54
N THR A 271 -3.24 -7.80 -9.69
CA THR A 271 -2.20 -6.89 -10.21
C THR A 271 -1.38 -7.61 -11.28
N VAL A 272 -1.13 -6.92 -12.38
CA VAL A 272 -0.23 -7.35 -13.45
C VAL A 272 0.94 -6.39 -13.53
N LYS A 273 2.16 -6.91 -13.44
CA LYS A 273 3.39 -6.20 -13.77
C LYS A 273 3.93 -6.82 -15.05
N ARG A 274 3.78 -6.09 -16.15
CA ARG A 274 4.15 -6.61 -17.48
C ARG A 274 5.64 -6.96 -17.50
N GLY A 275 5.94 -8.17 -17.97
CA GLY A 275 7.31 -8.69 -18.04
C GLY A 275 7.88 -9.23 -16.73
N ALA A 276 7.17 -9.07 -15.61
CA ALA A 276 7.63 -9.54 -14.31
C ALA A 276 6.73 -10.65 -13.74
N TYR A 277 5.52 -10.33 -13.30
CA TYR A 277 4.63 -11.30 -12.66
C TYR A 277 3.20 -10.77 -12.53
N ARG A 278 2.31 -11.64 -12.05
CA ARG A 278 0.94 -11.33 -11.67
C ARG A 278 0.74 -11.70 -10.20
N ILE A 279 -0.03 -10.88 -9.51
CA ILE A 279 -0.44 -11.12 -8.12
C ILE A 279 -1.95 -11.16 -8.08
N HIS A 280 -2.51 -12.12 -7.39
CA HIS A 280 -3.92 -12.10 -7.01
C HIS A 280 -4.09 -12.74 -5.63
N GLY A 281 -5.09 -12.30 -4.90
CA GLY A 281 -5.33 -12.85 -3.57
C GLY A 281 -6.44 -12.17 -2.83
N LEU A 282 -6.64 -12.67 -1.64
CA LEU A 282 -7.69 -12.28 -0.72
C LEU A 282 -7.11 -11.62 0.52
N GLU A 283 -7.85 -10.65 1.03
CA GLU A 283 -7.63 -10.07 2.35
C GLU A 283 -8.94 -10.15 3.13
N PHE A 284 -8.86 -10.55 4.38
CA PHE A 284 -9.96 -10.58 5.34
C PHE A 284 -9.62 -9.74 6.54
N LYS A 285 -10.64 -9.03 7.05
CA LYS A 285 -10.52 -8.23 8.26
C LYS A 285 -11.70 -8.50 9.17
N PHE A 286 -11.42 -8.48 10.46
CA PHE A 286 -12.42 -8.38 11.52
C PHE A 286 -12.16 -7.10 12.29
N PHE A 287 -13.18 -6.32 12.58
CA PHE A 287 -13.02 -5.06 13.29
C PHE A 287 -14.03 -4.89 14.43
N LEU A 288 -13.61 -4.12 15.42
CA LEU A 288 -14.36 -3.75 16.62
C LEU A 288 -14.32 -2.24 16.79
N ASP A 289 -15.49 -1.64 17.05
CA ASP A 289 -15.69 -0.24 17.38
C ASP A 289 -16.23 -0.12 18.82
N PHE A 290 -15.54 0.60 19.74
CA PHE A 290 -15.92 0.71 21.15
C PHE A 290 -15.44 2.00 21.84
#